data_936f3359c10b4fc19081bcbc11268741
#
_entry.id   936f3359c10b4fc19081bcbc11268741
#
_cell.length_a   1.000
_cell.length_b   1.000
_cell.length_c   1.000
_cell.angle_alpha   90.00
_cell.angle_beta   90.00
_cell.angle_gamma   90.00
#
_symmetry.space_group_name_H-M   'P 1'
#
loop_
_entity.id
_entity.type
_entity.pdbx_description
1 polymer ?
#
loop_
_entity_poly.entity_id
_entity_poly.type
_entity_poly.pdbx_seq_one_letter_code
_entity_poly.pdbx_strand_id
1 'polypeptide(L)'
;MEKSFEIFTLVTGVIYIILEIRQKNFMWIVGILTSLAAMYVFFCKGLYASFGLNTYYLVTSFIGLWHWRRDKENLKAESSESVHLNRLGRSAVFVSTLIAVLGVLALTFGMEFLGSFGMKENPMSLLDATATMLSVVATWWLVRSYIQHWWLWIVADTLSTLLCLSLGMWWMAALYGAYTASAVIGYVHWKRNGKYL
;
A
#
# COMPACT_ATOMS: atom_id res chain seq x y z
N MET A 1 -13.30 15.80 15.93
CA MET A 1 -12.14 14.91 15.79
C MET A 1 -12.21 14.04 14.52
N GLU A 2 -13.33 13.37 14.20
CA GLU A 2 -13.41 12.52 13.00
C GLU A 2 -13.17 13.25 11.69
N LYS A 3 -13.87 14.36 11.43
CA LYS A 3 -13.70 15.16 10.20
C LYS A 3 -12.27 15.68 10.01
N SER A 4 -11.63 16.11 11.08
CA SER A 4 -10.24 16.60 11.01
C SER A 4 -9.26 15.46 10.68
N PHE A 5 -9.52 14.26 11.18
CA PHE A 5 -8.71 13.08 10.87
C PHE A 5 -8.94 12.59 9.43
N GLU A 6 -10.17 12.62 8.94
CA GLU A 6 -10.49 12.29 7.54
C GLU A 6 -9.80 13.24 6.56
N ILE A 7 -9.86 14.56 6.82
CA ILE A 7 -9.16 15.56 6.01
C ILE A 7 -7.64 15.35 6.06
N PHE A 8 -7.08 15.11 7.25
CA PHE A 8 -5.67 14.83 7.42
C PHE A 8 -5.25 13.59 6.60
N THR A 9 -5.99 12.50 6.69
CA THR A 9 -5.70 11.25 5.96
C THR A 9 -5.79 11.44 4.44
N LEU A 10 -6.79 12.19 3.97
CA LEU A 10 -6.96 12.49 2.55
C LEU A 10 -5.79 13.34 2.02
N VAL A 11 -5.44 14.42 2.72
CA VAL A 11 -4.34 15.31 2.31
C VAL A 11 -3.00 14.58 2.33
N THR A 12 -2.71 13.84 3.40
CA THR A 12 -1.46 13.06 3.49
C THR A 12 -1.41 11.95 2.47
N GLY A 13 -2.54 11.30 2.14
CA GLY A 13 -2.62 10.29 1.10
C GLY A 13 -2.30 10.85 -0.29
N VAL A 14 -2.86 12.02 -0.65
CA VAL A 14 -2.54 12.68 -1.93
C VAL A 14 -1.07 13.09 -2.00
N ILE A 15 -0.53 13.67 -0.93
CA ILE A 15 0.89 14.03 -0.85
C ILE A 15 1.76 12.79 -1.00
N TYR A 16 1.41 11.69 -0.31
CA TYR A 16 2.12 10.43 -0.37
C TYR A 16 2.22 9.91 -1.81
N ILE A 17 1.11 9.84 -2.54
CA ILE A 17 1.07 9.36 -3.93
C ILE A 17 1.91 10.25 -4.87
N ILE A 18 1.83 11.58 -4.74
CA ILE A 18 2.64 12.49 -5.56
C ILE A 18 4.14 12.26 -5.32
N LEU A 19 4.52 12.07 -4.06
CA LEU A 19 5.90 11.80 -3.67
C LEU A 19 6.36 10.41 -4.13
N GLU A 20 5.47 9.41 -4.11
CA GLU A 20 5.70 8.05 -4.61
C GLU A 20 5.97 8.05 -6.11
N ILE A 21 5.11 8.70 -6.90
CA ILE A 21 5.29 8.85 -8.35
C ILE A 21 6.66 9.47 -8.66
N ARG A 22 7.04 10.51 -7.91
CA ARG A 22 8.33 11.20 -8.07
C ARG A 22 9.51 10.51 -7.38
N GLN A 23 9.30 9.39 -6.74
CA GLN A 23 10.28 8.63 -5.94
C GLN A 23 11.08 9.52 -4.96
N LYS A 24 10.37 10.39 -4.22
CA LYS A 24 11.00 11.26 -3.22
C LYS A 24 11.05 10.58 -1.84
N ASN A 25 12.22 10.55 -1.21
CA ASN A 25 12.40 9.93 0.12
C ASN A 25 11.47 10.51 1.19
N PHE A 26 10.99 11.76 1.00
CA PHE A 26 10.06 12.41 1.91
C PHE A 26 8.71 11.67 2.02
N MET A 27 8.34 10.87 1.00
CA MET A 27 7.18 10.00 1.03
C MET A 27 7.18 9.08 2.27
N TRP A 28 8.32 8.50 2.60
CA TRP A 28 8.44 7.60 3.75
C TRP A 28 8.23 8.32 5.09
N ILE A 29 8.63 9.60 5.18
CA ILE A 29 8.36 10.43 6.38
C ILE A 29 6.86 10.69 6.51
N VAL A 30 6.18 11.01 5.42
CA VAL A 30 4.71 11.15 5.40
C VAL A 30 4.06 9.82 5.82
N GLY A 31 4.53 8.69 5.29
CA GLY A 31 4.06 7.35 5.65
C GLY A 31 4.21 7.04 7.15
N ILE A 32 5.36 7.37 7.76
CA ILE A 32 5.60 7.22 9.20
C ILE A 32 4.57 8.03 10.00
N LEU A 33 4.39 9.32 9.67
CA LEU A 33 3.47 10.20 10.40
C LEU A 33 2.02 9.74 10.27
N THR A 34 1.61 9.37 9.04
CA THR A 34 0.25 8.88 8.78
C THR A 34 -0.02 7.57 9.50
N SER A 35 0.93 6.62 9.47
CA SER A 35 0.78 5.34 10.16
C SER A 35 0.70 5.50 11.67
N LEU A 36 1.50 6.37 12.28
CA LEU A 36 1.44 6.65 13.72
C LEU A 36 0.09 7.26 14.11
N ALA A 37 -0.41 8.24 13.35
CA ALA A 37 -1.70 8.85 13.59
C ALA A 37 -2.85 7.82 13.46
N ALA A 38 -2.81 6.98 12.43
CA ALA A 38 -3.79 5.92 12.20
C ALA A 38 -3.75 4.86 13.32
N MET A 39 -2.56 4.42 13.73
CA MET A 39 -2.40 3.48 14.84
C MET A 39 -3.03 4.00 16.13
N TYR A 40 -2.80 5.27 16.48
CA TYR A 40 -3.43 5.88 17.65
C TYR A 40 -4.97 5.82 17.58
N VAL A 41 -5.55 6.23 16.45
CA VAL A 41 -7.02 6.23 16.27
C VAL A 41 -7.59 4.82 16.30
N PHE A 42 -6.97 3.86 15.60
CA PHE A 42 -7.45 2.48 15.55
C PHE A 42 -7.31 1.77 16.91
N PHE A 43 -6.26 2.05 17.66
CA PHE A 43 -6.12 1.56 19.03
C PHE A 43 -7.24 2.07 19.93
N CYS A 44 -7.52 3.38 19.90
CA CYS A 44 -8.62 3.98 20.69
C CYS A 44 -9.99 3.46 20.31
N LYS A 45 -10.20 3.06 19.03
CA LYS A 45 -11.47 2.48 18.54
C LYS A 45 -11.56 0.95 18.73
N GLY A 46 -10.53 0.29 19.23
CA GLY A 46 -10.48 -1.17 19.39
C GLY A 46 -10.35 -1.94 18.06
N LEU A 47 -9.91 -1.26 16.98
CA LEU A 47 -9.76 -1.84 15.65
C LEU A 47 -8.37 -2.46 15.48
N TYR A 48 -8.12 -3.57 16.16
CA TYR A 48 -6.79 -4.17 16.26
C TYR A 48 -6.21 -4.69 14.94
N ALA A 49 -7.05 -5.16 14.01
CA ALA A 49 -6.60 -5.58 12.68
C ALA A 49 -6.04 -4.39 11.88
N SER A 50 -6.73 -3.26 11.88
CA SER A 50 -6.28 -2.02 11.24
C SER A 50 -5.04 -1.45 11.94
N PHE A 51 -4.94 -1.57 13.27
CA PHE A 51 -3.73 -1.24 14.02
C PHE A 51 -2.54 -2.08 13.55
N GLY A 52 -2.71 -3.40 13.42
CA GLY A 52 -1.67 -4.32 12.93
C GLY A 52 -1.19 -3.99 11.51
N LEU A 53 -2.12 -3.69 10.60
CA LEU A 53 -1.78 -3.28 9.24
C LEU A 53 -0.99 -1.96 9.21
N ASN A 54 -1.38 -0.97 10.03
CA ASN A 54 -0.63 0.29 10.13
C ASN A 54 0.72 0.12 10.82
N THR A 55 0.87 -0.85 11.72
CA THR A 55 2.18 -1.24 12.26
C THR A 55 3.08 -1.77 11.15
N TYR A 56 2.55 -2.61 10.25
CA TYR A 56 3.30 -3.06 9.06
C TYR A 56 3.72 -1.87 8.18
N TYR A 57 2.83 -0.92 7.88
CA TYR A 57 3.17 0.27 7.09
C TYR A 57 4.21 1.16 7.78
N LEU A 58 4.17 1.28 9.10
CA LEU A 58 5.17 2.02 9.87
C LEU A 58 6.55 1.37 9.72
N VAL A 59 6.64 0.06 9.95
CA VAL A 59 7.92 -0.68 9.84
C VAL A 59 8.46 -0.60 8.42
N THR A 60 7.62 -0.83 7.40
CA THR A 60 8.04 -0.77 5.99
C THR A 60 8.45 0.64 5.58
N SER A 61 7.86 1.69 6.18
CA SER A 61 8.27 3.08 5.93
C SER A 61 9.69 3.37 6.44
N PHE A 62 10.07 2.85 7.60
CA PHE A 62 11.45 2.96 8.08
C PHE A 62 12.44 2.21 7.19
N ILE A 63 12.09 0.97 6.81
CA ILE A 63 12.93 0.15 5.92
C ILE A 63 13.06 0.82 4.55
N GLY A 64 11.96 1.35 3.99
CA GLY A 64 11.94 2.03 2.69
C GLY A 64 12.77 3.31 2.70
N LEU A 65 12.66 4.12 3.76
CA LEU A 65 13.47 5.32 3.92
C LEU A 65 14.97 5.00 3.95
N TRP A 66 15.35 3.97 4.71
CA TRP A 66 16.75 3.52 4.78
C TRP A 66 17.24 2.98 3.44
N HIS A 67 16.45 2.12 2.78
CA HIS A 67 16.81 1.47 1.52
C HIS A 67 16.96 2.49 0.38
N TRP A 68 15.98 3.39 0.22
CA TRP A 68 16.02 4.41 -0.83
C TRP A 68 17.11 5.47 -0.61
N ARG A 69 17.47 5.78 0.65
CA ARG A 69 18.63 6.65 0.93
C ARG A 69 19.92 6.00 0.47
N ARG A 70 20.11 4.73 0.83
CA ARG A 70 21.30 3.96 0.44
C ARG A 70 21.43 3.82 -1.08
N ASP A 71 20.32 3.51 -1.77
CA ASP A 71 20.31 3.37 -3.23
C ASP A 71 20.68 4.69 -3.92
N LYS A 72 20.17 5.83 -3.43
CA LYS A 72 20.52 7.15 -3.95
C LYS A 72 21.98 7.56 -3.67
N GLU A 73 22.55 7.13 -2.57
CA GLU A 73 23.96 7.35 -2.26
C GLU A 73 24.86 6.61 -3.24
N ASN A 74 24.48 5.41 -3.65
CA ASN A 74 25.21 4.62 -4.65
C ASN A 74 25.12 5.24 -6.06
N LEU A 75 24.06 6.03 -6.34
CA LEU A 75 23.83 6.70 -7.63
C LEU A 75 24.43 8.11 -7.73
N LYS A 76 25.22 8.58 -6.78
CA LYS A 76 25.77 9.95 -6.71
C LYS A 76 26.55 10.45 -7.94
N ALA A 77 26.70 9.64 -8.97
CA ALA A 77 27.37 10.04 -10.23
C ALA A 77 26.42 10.52 -11.33
N GLU A 78 25.09 10.36 -11.23
CA GLU A 78 24.15 10.73 -12.31
C GLU A 78 22.87 11.40 -11.77
N SER A 79 22.60 12.61 -12.26
CA SER A 79 21.38 13.46 -12.15
C SER A 79 20.33 13.10 -11.09
N SER A 80 20.03 14.04 -10.20
CA SER A 80 19.08 13.96 -9.07
C SER A 80 17.59 13.72 -9.42
N GLU A 81 17.26 13.50 -10.69
CA GLU A 81 15.88 13.35 -11.19
C GLU A 81 15.52 11.95 -11.68
N SER A 82 16.48 11.02 -11.78
CA SER A 82 16.20 9.67 -12.26
C SER A 82 15.56 8.80 -11.17
N VAL A 83 14.48 8.10 -11.53
CA VAL A 83 13.87 7.03 -10.72
C VAL A 83 14.82 5.83 -10.72
N HIS A 84 15.23 5.33 -9.56
CA HIS A 84 16.04 4.12 -9.47
C HIS A 84 15.15 2.88 -9.44
N LEU A 85 15.51 1.87 -10.22
CA LEU A 85 14.77 0.62 -10.34
C LEU A 85 15.67 -0.57 -10.00
N ASN A 86 15.11 -1.53 -9.29
CA ASN A 86 15.73 -2.82 -9.07
C ASN A 86 15.03 -3.90 -9.91
N ARG A 87 15.77 -4.95 -10.28
CA ARG A 87 15.21 -6.07 -11.04
C ARG A 87 14.48 -7.04 -10.10
N LEU A 88 13.23 -7.34 -10.41
CA LEU A 88 12.45 -8.33 -9.69
C LEU A 88 12.92 -9.74 -10.04
N GLY A 89 13.53 -10.43 -9.08
CA GLY A 89 13.99 -11.82 -9.25
C GLY A 89 12.85 -12.84 -9.14
N ARG A 90 12.99 -13.99 -9.80
CA ARG A 90 11.99 -15.07 -9.76
C ARG A 90 11.70 -15.57 -8.35
N SER A 91 12.73 -15.67 -7.50
CA SER A 91 12.58 -16.04 -6.09
C SER A 91 11.72 -15.04 -5.30
N ALA A 92 11.89 -13.74 -5.54
CA ALA A 92 11.08 -12.71 -4.90
C ALA A 92 9.61 -12.82 -5.33
N VAL A 93 9.33 -13.08 -6.61
CA VAL A 93 7.97 -13.33 -7.11
C VAL A 93 7.37 -14.56 -6.42
N PHE A 94 8.09 -15.68 -6.41
CA PHE A 94 7.60 -16.92 -5.79
C PHE A 94 7.27 -16.75 -4.31
N VAL A 95 8.20 -16.17 -3.53
CA VAL A 95 7.99 -15.94 -2.09
C VAL A 95 6.83 -14.96 -1.85
N SER A 96 6.75 -13.87 -2.61
CA SER A 96 5.65 -12.90 -2.47
C SER A 96 4.29 -13.52 -2.84
N THR A 97 4.23 -14.35 -3.88
CA THR A 97 3.00 -15.06 -4.26
C THR A 97 2.58 -16.04 -3.17
N LEU A 98 3.53 -16.79 -2.61
CA LEU A 98 3.25 -17.73 -1.51
C LEU A 98 2.71 -16.97 -0.28
N ILE A 99 3.35 -15.85 0.11
CA ILE A 99 2.89 -15.01 1.22
C ILE A 99 1.49 -14.45 0.93
N ALA A 100 1.23 -13.98 -0.29
CA ALA A 100 -0.08 -13.45 -0.67
C ALA A 100 -1.17 -14.53 -0.55
N VAL A 101 -0.94 -15.72 -1.12
CA VAL A 101 -1.91 -16.83 -1.08
C VAL A 101 -2.18 -17.28 0.37
N LEU A 102 -1.12 -17.54 1.14
CA LEU A 102 -1.27 -17.94 2.54
C LEU A 102 -1.94 -16.85 3.38
N GLY A 103 -1.63 -15.58 3.13
CA GLY A 103 -2.25 -14.46 3.81
C GLY A 103 -3.73 -14.30 3.45
N VAL A 104 -4.11 -14.45 2.18
CA VAL A 104 -5.53 -14.45 1.77
C VAL A 104 -6.29 -15.56 2.47
N LEU A 105 -5.75 -16.79 2.46
CA LEU A 105 -6.38 -17.92 3.16
C LEU A 105 -6.53 -17.62 4.66
N ALA A 106 -5.45 -17.17 5.32
CA ALA A 106 -5.46 -16.88 6.74
C ALA A 106 -6.47 -15.76 7.10
N LEU A 107 -6.55 -14.69 6.30
CA LEU A 107 -7.51 -13.60 6.52
C LEU A 107 -8.94 -14.09 6.28
N THR A 108 -9.21 -14.82 5.20
CA THR A 108 -10.56 -15.30 4.88
C THR A 108 -11.06 -16.26 5.96
N PHE A 109 -10.29 -17.32 6.28
CA PHE A 109 -10.67 -18.27 7.34
C PHE A 109 -10.69 -17.62 8.72
N GLY A 110 -9.79 -16.67 9.01
CA GLY A 110 -9.79 -15.90 10.25
C GLY A 110 -11.06 -15.07 10.41
N MET A 111 -11.53 -14.42 9.34
CA MET A 111 -12.77 -13.64 9.38
C MET A 111 -14.01 -14.52 9.51
N GLU A 112 -14.07 -15.67 8.84
CA GLU A 112 -15.14 -16.67 9.01
C GLU A 112 -15.15 -17.24 10.42
N PHE A 113 -13.99 -17.56 10.99
CA PHE A 113 -13.86 -18.04 12.37
C PHE A 113 -14.35 -16.97 13.37
N LEU A 114 -13.98 -15.70 13.19
CA LEU A 114 -14.46 -14.62 14.04
C LEU A 114 -15.96 -14.36 13.87
N GLY A 115 -16.53 -14.57 12.67
CA GLY A 115 -17.95 -14.54 12.40
C GLY A 115 -18.73 -15.55 13.24
N SER A 116 -18.17 -16.75 13.47
CA SER A 116 -18.78 -17.77 14.33
C SER A 116 -18.91 -17.37 15.81
N PHE A 117 -18.16 -16.36 16.25
CA PHE A 117 -18.26 -15.74 17.58
C PHE A 117 -19.17 -14.50 17.63
N GLY A 118 -20.00 -14.28 16.59
CA GLY A 118 -20.97 -13.19 16.55
C GLY A 118 -20.43 -11.85 16.03
N MET A 119 -19.25 -11.82 15.44
CA MET A 119 -18.80 -10.64 14.70
C MET A 119 -19.55 -10.54 13.37
N LYS A 120 -19.76 -9.30 12.90
CA LYS A 120 -20.51 -9.05 11.67
C LYS A 120 -19.78 -9.70 10.48
N GLU A 121 -20.45 -10.62 9.78
CA GLU A 121 -19.92 -11.26 8.59
C GLU A 121 -19.65 -10.23 7.47
N ASN A 122 -18.51 -10.36 6.83
CA ASN A 122 -18.20 -9.60 5.62
C ASN A 122 -18.53 -10.49 4.39
N PRO A 123 -19.61 -10.21 3.64
CA PRO A 123 -20.04 -11.04 2.52
C PRO A 123 -19.01 -11.08 1.36
N MET A 124 -18.04 -10.18 1.37
CA MET A 124 -16.97 -10.06 0.38
C MET A 124 -15.58 -10.32 0.97
N SER A 125 -15.49 -11.18 2.00
CA SER A 125 -14.25 -11.42 2.77
C SER A 125 -13.06 -11.83 1.91
N LEU A 126 -13.27 -12.66 0.89
CA LEU A 126 -12.21 -13.11 -0.03
C LEU A 126 -11.65 -11.93 -0.87
N LEU A 127 -12.52 -11.04 -1.33
CA LEU A 127 -12.14 -9.90 -2.17
C LEU A 127 -11.36 -8.88 -1.36
N ASP A 128 -11.82 -8.61 -0.15
CA ASP A 128 -11.17 -7.71 0.83
C ASP A 128 -9.80 -8.27 1.27
N ALA A 129 -9.73 -9.56 1.62
CA ALA A 129 -8.49 -10.24 1.95
C ALA A 129 -7.48 -10.21 0.79
N THR A 130 -7.98 -10.42 -0.44
CA THR A 130 -7.13 -10.37 -1.64
C THR A 130 -6.57 -8.97 -1.87
N ALA A 131 -7.40 -7.93 -1.84
CA ALA A 131 -6.97 -6.54 -1.98
C ALA A 131 -5.95 -6.16 -0.89
N THR A 132 -6.20 -6.57 0.36
CA THR A 132 -5.29 -6.33 1.49
C THR A 132 -3.93 -6.99 1.27
N MET A 133 -3.89 -8.27 0.89
CA MET A 133 -2.61 -8.96 0.69
C MET A 133 -1.84 -8.46 -0.54
N LEU A 134 -2.54 -8.06 -1.61
CA LEU A 134 -1.89 -7.39 -2.74
C LEU A 134 -1.26 -6.05 -2.32
N SER A 135 -1.93 -5.27 -1.47
CA SER A 135 -1.40 -4.00 -0.93
C SER A 135 -0.16 -4.23 -0.05
N VAL A 136 -0.16 -5.29 0.77
CA VAL A 136 1.01 -5.69 1.57
C VAL A 136 2.19 -6.03 0.67
N VAL A 137 2.00 -6.86 -0.35
CA VAL A 137 3.07 -7.22 -1.30
C VAL A 137 3.51 -6.01 -2.12
N ALA A 138 2.57 -5.17 -2.59
CA ALA A 138 2.86 -3.96 -3.34
C ALA A 138 3.77 -3.00 -2.53
N THR A 139 3.45 -2.78 -1.25
CA THR A 139 4.28 -1.95 -0.36
C THR A 139 5.69 -2.52 -0.19
N TRP A 140 5.82 -3.84 -0.03
CA TRP A 140 7.14 -4.47 0.04
C TRP A 140 7.95 -4.32 -1.25
N TRP A 141 7.29 -4.47 -2.41
CA TRP A 141 7.95 -4.26 -3.70
C TRP A 141 8.30 -2.80 -3.95
N LEU A 142 7.48 -1.87 -3.46
CA LEU A 142 7.78 -0.44 -3.47
C LEU A 142 9.05 -0.12 -2.65
N VAL A 143 9.19 -0.68 -1.45
CA VAL A 143 10.40 -0.57 -0.61
C VAL A 143 11.64 -0.98 -1.39
N ARG A 144 11.54 -2.02 -2.22
CA ARG A 144 12.61 -2.57 -3.06
C ARG A 144 12.74 -1.88 -4.42
N SER A 145 11.97 -0.84 -4.70
CA SER A 145 11.97 -0.12 -5.98
C SER A 145 11.70 -1.01 -7.21
N TYR A 146 10.90 -2.07 -7.06
CA TYR A 146 10.45 -2.88 -8.18
C TYR A 146 9.30 -2.19 -8.90
N ILE A 147 9.45 -1.84 -10.17
CA ILE A 147 8.42 -1.15 -10.96
C ILE A 147 7.09 -1.93 -10.98
N GLN A 148 7.14 -3.24 -10.82
CA GLN A 148 5.97 -4.12 -10.85
C GLN A 148 5.02 -3.89 -9.67
N HIS A 149 5.42 -3.19 -8.60
CA HIS A 149 4.52 -2.84 -7.50
C HIS A 149 3.31 -2.03 -7.97
N TRP A 150 3.46 -1.23 -9.04
CA TRP A 150 2.36 -0.47 -9.63
C TRP A 150 1.24 -1.35 -10.18
N TRP A 151 1.58 -2.52 -10.75
CA TRP A 151 0.57 -3.48 -11.19
C TRP A 151 -0.23 -4.06 -10.03
N LEU A 152 0.42 -4.32 -8.90
CA LEU A 152 -0.26 -4.79 -7.70
C LEU A 152 -1.21 -3.73 -7.15
N TRP A 153 -0.81 -2.46 -7.15
CA TRP A 153 -1.69 -1.35 -6.77
C TRP A 153 -2.87 -1.20 -7.71
N ILE A 154 -2.67 -1.25 -9.04
CA ILE A 154 -3.76 -1.20 -10.02
C ILE A 154 -4.80 -2.29 -9.73
N VAL A 155 -4.35 -3.54 -9.48
CA VAL A 155 -5.27 -4.65 -9.19
C VAL A 155 -5.94 -4.46 -7.82
N ALA A 156 -5.19 -4.17 -6.77
CA ALA A 156 -5.72 -4.00 -5.41
C ALA A 156 -6.76 -2.87 -5.33
N ASP A 157 -6.47 -1.72 -5.91
CA ASP A 157 -7.38 -0.56 -5.88
C ASP A 157 -8.61 -0.79 -6.78
N THR A 158 -8.46 -1.52 -7.90
CA THR A 158 -9.60 -1.92 -8.73
C THR A 158 -10.53 -2.86 -7.96
N LEU A 159 -9.99 -3.88 -7.27
CA LEU A 159 -10.77 -4.78 -6.42
C LEU A 159 -11.46 -4.02 -5.29
N SER A 160 -10.76 -3.08 -4.64
CA SER A 160 -11.33 -2.22 -3.60
C SER A 160 -12.43 -1.31 -4.14
N THR A 161 -12.28 -0.80 -5.38
CA THR A 161 -13.33 -0.02 -6.06
C THR A 161 -14.59 -0.86 -6.26
N LEU A 162 -14.43 -2.08 -6.80
CA LEU A 162 -15.55 -3.01 -7.03
C LEU A 162 -16.23 -3.40 -5.70
N LEU A 163 -15.44 -3.68 -4.67
CA LEU A 163 -15.94 -3.96 -3.32
C LEU A 163 -16.79 -2.79 -2.80
N CYS A 164 -16.25 -1.57 -2.85
CA CYS A 164 -16.97 -0.38 -2.38
C CYS A 164 -18.25 -0.11 -3.18
N LEU A 165 -18.25 -0.33 -4.50
CA LEU A 165 -19.44 -0.20 -5.34
C LEU A 165 -20.51 -1.21 -4.94
N SER A 166 -20.14 -2.47 -4.69
CA SER A 166 -21.08 -3.52 -4.28
C SER A 166 -21.71 -3.26 -2.91
N LEU A 167 -20.99 -2.55 -2.02
CA LEU A 167 -21.46 -2.15 -0.70
C LEU A 167 -22.18 -0.79 -0.68
N GLY A 168 -22.36 -0.12 -1.84
CA GLY A 168 -22.97 1.19 -1.95
C GLY A 168 -22.13 2.35 -1.39
N MET A 169 -20.81 2.14 -1.22
CA MET A 169 -19.88 3.12 -0.66
C MET A 169 -19.28 4.01 -1.76
N TRP A 170 -20.09 4.84 -2.40
CA TRP A 170 -19.75 5.62 -3.60
C TRP A 170 -18.51 6.51 -3.45
N TRP A 171 -18.35 7.20 -2.31
CA TRP A 171 -17.20 8.06 -2.04
C TRP A 171 -15.88 7.28 -1.94
N MET A 172 -15.93 6.13 -1.28
CA MET A 172 -14.77 5.24 -1.19
C MET A 172 -14.43 4.62 -2.54
N ALA A 173 -15.43 4.24 -3.32
CA ALA A 173 -15.23 3.75 -4.68
C ALA A 173 -14.57 4.81 -5.58
N ALA A 174 -15.00 6.06 -5.49
CA ALA A 174 -14.37 7.17 -6.22
C ALA A 174 -12.91 7.39 -5.79
N LEU A 175 -12.61 7.26 -4.50
CA LEU A 175 -11.26 7.38 -3.96
C LEU A 175 -10.33 6.27 -4.49
N TYR A 176 -10.75 5.00 -4.42
CA TYR A 176 -9.97 3.88 -4.94
C TYR A 176 -9.83 3.93 -6.47
N GLY A 177 -10.85 4.41 -7.18
CA GLY A 177 -10.76 4.69 -8.62
C GLY A 177 -9.70 5.75 -8.94
N ALA A 178 -9.61 6.79 -8.14
CA ALA A 178 -8.55 7.80 -8.25
C ALA A 178 -7.16 7.21 -7.95
N TYR A 179 -7.05 6.30 -6.96
CA TYR A 179 -5.81 5.59 -6.67
C TYR A 179 -5.39 4.68 -7.83
N THR A 180 -6.32 3.94 -8.43
CA THR A 180 -6.05 3.15 -9.65
C THR A 180 -5.50 4.03 -10.79
N ALA A 181 -6.13 5.17 -11.05
CA ALA A 181 -5.64 6.12 -12.06
C ALA A 181 -4.23 6.66 -11.74
N SER A 182 -3.98 6.98 -10.46
CA SER A 182 -2.67 7.44 -9.98
C SER A 182 -1.60 6.36 -10.14
N ALA A 183 -1.95 5.10 -9.89
CA ALA A 183 -1.03 3.96 -10.07
C ALA A 183 -0.64 3.75 -11.54
N VAL A 184 -1.58 3.94 -12.47
CA VAL A 184 -1.28 3.93 -13.92
C VAL A 184 -0.31 5.06 -14.29
N ILE A 185 -0.56 6.27 -13.80
CA ILE A 185 0.33 7.43 -14.00
C ILE A 185 1.72 7.15 -13.42
N GLY A 186 1.78 6.61 -12.21
CA GLY A 186 3.03 6.23 -11.54
C GLY A 186 3.83 5.20 -12.33
N TYR A 187 3.16 4.14 -12.81
CA TYR A 187 3.79 3.14 -13.67
C TYR A 187 4.40 3.75 -14.94
N VAL A 188 3.64 4.60 -15.64
CA VAL A 188 4.11 5.26 -16.86
C VAL A 188 5.30 6.17 -16.55
N HIS A 189 5.24 6.92 -15.46
CA HIS A 189 6.31 7.82 -15.04
C HIS A 189 7.60 7.04 -14.72
N TRP A 190 7.50 5.95 -13.90
CA TRP A 190 8.64 5.11 -13.54
C TRP A 190 9.22 4.37 -14.75
N LYS A 191 8.38 3.93 -15.68
CA LYS A 191 8.83 3.28 -16.93
C LYS A 191 9.61 4.24 -17.84
N ARG A 192 9.23 5.53 -17.86
CA ARG A 192 9.89 6.54 -18.71
C ARG A 192 11.19 7.06 -18.12
N ASN A 193 11.22 7.25 -16.80
CA ASN A 193 12.31 7.93 -16.10
C ASN A 193 13.19 6.97 -15.27
N GLY A 194 12.87 5.68 -15.26
CA GLY A 194 13.53 4.68 -14.45
C GLY A 194 14.85 4.19 -15.04
N LYS A 195 15.88 4.14 -14.22
CA LYS A 195 17.16 3.50 -14.52
C LYS A 195 17.36 2.30 -13.61
N TYR A 196 17.75 1.16 -14.17
CA TYR A 196 18.06 -0.05 -13.40
C TYR A 196 19.45 0.05 -12.77
N LEU A 197 19.52 -0.32 -11.50
CA LEU A 197 20.76 -0.52 -10.75
C LEU A 197 21.43 -1.82 -11.13
#